data_ee960f7647fc75cd3de7589848465d50
#
_entry.id   ee960f7647fc75cd3de7589848465d50
#
_cell.length_a   1.000
_cell.length_b   1.000
_cell.length_c   1.000
_cell.angle_alpha   90.00
_cell.angle_beta   90.00
_cell.angle_gamma   90.00
#
_symmetry.space_group_name_H-M   'P 1'
#
loop_
_entity.id
_entity.type
_entity.pdbx_description
1 polymer ?
#
loop_
_entity_poly.entity_id
_entity_poly.type
_entity_poly.pdbx_seq_one_letter_code
_entity_poly.pdbx_strand_id
1 'polypeptide(L)'
;VDRLLGVAGKEDIFIVTNASQTEVMLSQTAGRVRKDHILAEPAARNTAACIGYAAVTIVKKYGDGIMCVVPSDPYIREEAVFQDTLREAVKAAEETDALVTIGIKPSFPSTGYGYIRSVEAEGKPYRRVEEFVEKPDEETAKAYLEAGCYAWNSGMFIWKASTILSYYKKLLPDIYDCLMQLAESFGTPREEEALWEIYPRIPKISVDYGIMERADHVLMLTGDFGWSDVGGWDAFDTLKDRDENQNLTVGKTLLLDSRNCTAYSVDKLIAAVGVSDLIIVQAGEAVLVCPQSEAQRVKEIVEALSEKGENSYL
;
A
#
# COMPACT_ATOMS: atom_id res chain seq x y z
N VAL A 1 -1.07 -9.62 -8.87
CA VAL A 1 -1.33 -9.67 -10.33
C VAL A 1 -2.73 -10.23 -10.59
N ASP A 2 -3.04 -11.46 -10.15
CA ASP A 2 -4.25 -12.19 -10.54
C ASP A 2 -5.55 -11.41 -10.24
N ARG A 3 -5.65 -10.77 -9.07
CA ARG A 3 -6.81 -9.94 -8.69
C ARG A 3 -7.04 -8.72 -9.60
N LEU A 4 -6.06 -8.31 -10.38
CA LEU A 4 -6.19 -7.20 -11.32
C LEU A 4 -6.64 -7.63 -12.71
N LEU A 5 -6.53 -8.93 -13.06
CA LEU A 5 -6.90 -9.45 -14.39
C LEU A 5 -8.39 -9.31 -14.71
N GLY A 6 -9.23 -9.07 -13.68
CA GLY A 6 -10.63 -8.73 -13.88
C GLY A 6 -10.89 -7.26 -14.25
N VAL A 7 -9.89 -6.38 -14.14
CA VAL A 7 -9.97 -4.94 -14.39
C VAL A 7 -9.12 -4.51 -15.58
N ALA A 8 -7.90 -5.04 -15.67
CA ALA A 8 -6.93 -4.76 -16.72
C ALA A 8 -6.46 -6.04 -17.41
N GLY A 9 -6.13 -5.97 -18.68
CA GLY A 9 -5.49 -7.07 -19.39
C GLY A 9 -4.08 -7.32 -18.86
N LYS A 10 -3.58 -8.55 -18.99
CA LYS A 10 -2.20 -8.86 -18.60
C LYS A 10 -1.14 -8.00 -19.30
N GLU A 11 -1.49 -7.50 -20.49
CA GLU A 11 -0.64 -6.63 -21.30
C GLU A 11 -0.59 -5.19 -20.74
N ASP A 12 -1.50 -4.85 -19.81
CA ASP A 12 -1.63 -3.50 -19.23
C ASP A 12 -1.11 -3.45 -17.78
N ILE A 13 -0.60 -4.57 -17.26
CA ILE A 13 -0.06 -4.64 -15.90
C ILE A 13 1.43 -4.29 -15.89
N PHE A 14 1.78 -3.29 -15.09
CA PHE A 14 3.15 -2.88 -14.80
C PHE A 14 3.52 -3.21 -13.35
N ILE A 15 4.76 -3.55 -13.10
CA ILE A 15 5.33 -3.72 -11.77
C ILE A 15 6.54 -2.79 -11.65
N VAL A 16 6.53 -1.92 -10.64
CA VAL A 16 7.70 -1.11 -10.30
C VAL A 16 8.33 -1.71 -9.06
N THR A 17 9.61 -2.03 -9.13
CA THR A 17 10.33 -2.71 -8.05
C THR A 17 11.78 -2.26 -7.97
N ASN A 18 12.43 -2.48 -6.84
CA ASN A 18 13.86 -2.21 -6.72
C ASN A 18 14.67 -3.12 -7.65
N ALA A 19 15.74 -2.59 -8.24
CA ALA A 19 16.61 -3.32 -9.16
C ALA A 19 17.12 -4.66 -8.60
N SER A 20 17.38 -4.73 -7.28
CA SER A 20 17.82 -5.96 -6.61
C SER A 20 16.76 -7.08 -6.59
N GLN A 21 15.49 -6.75 -6.79
CA GLN A 21 14.38 -7.70 -6.77
C GLN A 21 13.86 -8.07 -8.17
N THR A 22 14.40 -7.47 -9.23
CA THR A 22 13.92 -7.65 -10.59
C THR A 22 13.88 -9.12 -11.03
N GLU A 23 14.94 -9.88 -10.76
CA GLU A 23 15.01 -11.31 -11.10
C GLU A 23 13.93 -12.15 -10.39
N VAL A 24 13.67 -11.84 -9.11
CA VAL A 24 12.61 -12.51 -8.34
C VAL A 24 11.25 -12.17 -8.93
N MET A 25 11.00 -10.91 -9.27
CA MET A 25 9.75 -10.46 -9.91
C MET A 25 9.56 -11.13 -11.27
N LEU A 26 10.59 -11.16 -12.11
CA LEU A 26 10.56 -11.86 -13.41
C LEU A 26 10.19 -13.34 -13.24
N SER A 27 10.78 -14.01 -12.26
CA SER A 27 10.51 -15.42 -11.97
C SER A 27 9.07 -15.65 -11.49
N GLN A 28 8.63 -14.86 -10.50
CA GLN A 28 7.31 -15.03 -9.88
C GLN A 28 6.14 -14.63 -10.77
N THR A 29 6.36 -13.71 -11.71
CA THR A 29 5.32 -13.20 -12.60
C THR A 29 5.40 -13.72 -14.04
N ALA A 30 6.26 -14.72 -14.27
CA ALA A 30 6.48 -15.32 -15.59
C ALA A 30 5.15 -15.76 -16.25
N GLY A 31 4.91 -15.29 -17.48
CA GLY A 31 3.70 -15.57 -18.26
C GLY A 31 2.45 -14.77 -17.84
N ARG A 32 2.52 -13.96 -16.79
CA ARG A 32 1.41 -13.11 -16.29
C ARG A 32 1.64 -11.63 -16.51
N VAL A 33 2.91 -11.19 -16.52
CA VAL A 33 3.31 -9.80 -16.82
C VAL A 33 4.41 -9.84 -17.87
N ARG A 34 4.42 -8.87 -18.76
CA ARG A 34 5.48 -8.71 -19.75
C ARG A 34 6.79 -8.34 -19.07
N LYS A 35 7.92 -8.85 -19.58
CA LYS A 35 9.24 -8.54 -19.00
C LYS A 35 9.58 -7.04 -19.05
N ASP A 36 9.20 -6.37 -20.14
CA ASP A 36 9.42 -4.94 -20.36
C ASP A 36 8.45 -4.04 -19.57
N HIS A 37 7.49 -4.63 -18.86
CA HIS A 37 6.59 -3.96 -17.91
C HIS A 37 7.06 -4.11 -16.44
N ILE A 38 8.19 -4.77 -16.21
CA ILE A 38 8.84 -4.76 -14.89
C ILE A 38 9.86 -3.63 -14.88
N LEU A 39 9.50 -2.53 -14.25
CA LEU A 39 10.30 -1.31 -14.17
C LEU A 39 11.20 -1.38 -12.94
N ALA A 40 12.52 -1.40 -13.17
CA ALA A 40 13.51 -1.50 -12.11
C ALA A 40 13.93 -0.12 -11.62
N GLU A 41 13.75 0.16 -10.33
CA GLU A 41 14.24 1.37 -9.68
C GLU A 41 15.69 1.19 -9.21
N PRO A 42 16.63 2.03 -9.68
CA PRO A 42 18.03 1.95 -9.27
C PRO A 42 18.26 2.30 -7.79
N ALA A 43 17.35 3.06 -7.20
CA ALA A 43 17.42 3.52 -5.81
C ALA A 43 16.04 3.67 -5.20
N ALA A 44 15.90 3.44 -3.89
CA ALA A 44 14.65 3.63 -3.16
C ALA A 44 14.37 5.14 -2.97
N ARG A 45 13.44 5.71 -3.74
CA ARG A 45 13.07 7.14 -3.74
C ARG A 45 11.63 7.41 -3.29
N ASN A 46 10.97 6.42 -2.67
CA ASN A 46 9.59 6.46 -2.22
C ASN A 46 8.58 6.56 -3.38
N THR A 47 7.28 6.58 -3.06
CA THR A 47 6.18 6.35 -4.01
C THR A 47 6.04 7.43 -5.08
N ALA A 48 6.42 8.69 -4.83
CA ALA A 48 6.36 9.71 -5.87
C ALA A 48 7.33 9.42 -7.04
N ALA A 49 8.55 8.98 -6.76
CA ALA A 49 9.49 8.61 -7.84
C ALA A 49 8.99 7.39 -8.62
N CYS A 50 8.54 6.35 -7.91
CA CYS A 50 7.99 5.12 -8.46
C CYS A 50 6.81 5.38 -9.41
N ILE A 51 5.80 6.11 -8.94
CA ILE A 51 4.59 6.43 -9.70
C ILE A 51 4.90 7.35 -10.89
N GLY A 52 5.75 8.36 -10.67
CA GLY A 52 6.18 9.27 -11.74
C GLY A 52 6.91 8.55 -12.86
N TYR A 53 7.83 7.64 -12.52
CA TYR A 53 8.55 6.82 -13.50
C TYR A 53 7.61 5.93 -14.31
N ALA A 54 6.64 5.28 -13.67
CA ALA A 54 5.61 4.52 -14.36
C ALA A 54 4.78 5.43 -15.30
N ALA A 55 4.35 6.61 -14.81
CA ALA A 55 3.54 7.55 -15.58
C ALA A 55 4.24 8.02 -16.85
N VAL A 56 5.49 8.47 -16.76
CA VAL A 56 6.24 8.91 -17.97
C VAL A 56 6.53 7.75 -18.93
N THR A 57 6.76 6.54 -18.38
CA THR A 57 6.96 5.34 -19.21
C THR A 57 5.69 4.99 -19.99
N ILE A 58 4.54 5.00 -19.33
CA ILE A 58 3.24 4.72 -19.97
C ILE A 58 2.94 5.77 -21.04
N VAL A 59 3.00 7.06 -20.71
CA VAL A 59 2.69 8.13 -21.66
C VAL A 59 3.62 8.07 -22.87
N LYS A 60 4.89 7.81 -22.67
CA LYS A 60 5.87 7.78 -23.76
C LYS A 60 5.72 6.57 -24.70
N LYS A 61 5.42 5.38 -24.11
CA LYS A 61 5.38 4.13 -24.89
C LYS A 61 3.98 3.81 -25.44
N TYR A 62 2.92 4.23 -24.74
CA TYR A 62 1.53 3.80 -25.04
C TYR A 62 0.55 4.96 -25.21
N GLY A 63 0.94 6.19 -24.92
CA GLY A 63 0.06 7.35 -24.89
C GLY A 63 -0.62 7.55 -23.54
N ASP A 64 -1.55 8.50 -23.48
CA ASP A 64 -2.30 8.78 -22.24
C ASP A 64 -3.31 7.67 -21.93
N GLY A 65 -3.49 7.37 -20.65
CA GLY A 65 -4.42 6.35 -20.20
C GLY A 65 -4.66 6.43 -18.70
N ILE A 66 -5.63 5.65 -18.21
CA ILE A 66 -5.91 5.57 -16.79
C ILE A 66 -4.90 4.63 -16.12
N MET A 67 -4.25 5.13 -15.09
CA MET A 67 -3.39 4.36 -14.20
C MET A 67 -4.16 3.97 -12.95
N CYS A 68 -4.21 2.67 -12.64
CA CYS A 68 -4.61 2.14 -11.34
C CYS A 68 -3.35 1.79 -10.57
N VAL A 69 -2.94 2.64 -9.65
CA VAL A 69 -1.77 2.44 -8.79
C VAL A 69 -2.22 1.72 -7.54
N VAL A 70 -1.70 0.51 -7.33
CA VAL A 70 -2.09 -0.33 -6.18
C VAL A 70 -0.84 -0.90 -5.50
N PRO A 71 -0.76 -0.88 -4.16
CA PRO A 71 0.26 -1.60 -3.42
C PRO A 71 0.19 -3.10 -3.67
N SER A 72 1.31 -3.81 -3.58
CA SER A 72 1.37 -5.24 -3.90
C SER A 72 1.00 -6.16 -2.74
N ASP A 73 1.09 -5.69 -1.52
CA ASP A 73 1.07 -6.41 -0.25
C ASP A 73 -0.26 -6.42 0.53
N PRO A 74 -1.23 -5.51 0.32
CA PRO A 74 -2.47 -5.57 1.07
C PRO A 74 -3.25 -6.87 0.86
N TYR A 75 -3.85 -7.35 1.94
CA TYR A 75 -4.86 -8.40 1.90
C TYR A 75 -6.20 -7.81 1.44
N ILE A 76 -6.90 -8.54 0.58
CA ILE A 76 -8.24 -8.21 0.09
C ILE A 76 -9.07 -9.50 0.15
N ARG A 77 -10.17 -9.47 0.89
CA ARG A 77 -11.04 -10.63 1.08
C ARG A 77 -11.99 -10.83 -0.09
N GLU A 78 -12.66 -9.76 -0.52
CA GLU A 78 -13.72 -9.79 -1.51
C GLU A 78 -13.20 -9.26 -2.86
N GLU A 79 -12.52 -10.12 -3.64
CA GLU A 79 -11.87 -9.72 -4.90
C GLU A 79 -12.86 -9.14 -5.93
N ALA A 80 -14.09 -9.67 -6.01
CA ALA A 80 -15.09 -9.16 -6.95
C ALA A 80 -15.51 -7.74 -6.58
N VAL A 81 -15.78 -7.46 -5.31
CA VAL A 81 -16.12 -6.11 -4.81
C VAL A 81 -14.97 -5.14 -5.03
N PHE A 82 -13.74 -5.57 -4.80
CA PHE A 82 -12.54 -4.78 -5.09
C PHE A 82 -12.44 -4.41 -6.58
N GLN A 83 -12.64 -5.38 -7.47
CA GLN A 83 -12.61 -5.14 -8.92
C GLN A 83 -13.72 -4.18 -9.37
N ASP A 84 -14.93 -4.30 -8.82
CA ASP A 84 -16.03 -3.38 -9.13
C ASP A 84 -15.73 -1.96 -8.63
N THR A 85 -15.17 -1.83 -7.41
CA THR A 85 -14.73 -0.53 -6.87
C THR A 85 -13.66 0.11 -7.76
N LEU A 86 -12.69 -0.67 -8.26
CA LEU A 86 -11.70 -0.16 -9.20
C LEU A 86 -12.31 0.31 -10.52
N ARG A 87 -13.28 -0.44 -11.08
CA ARG A 87 -13.96 -0.04 -12.31
C ARG A 87 -14.73 1.27 -12.15
N GLU A 88 -15.38 1.46 -10.99
CA GLU A 88 -16.05 2.73 -10.69
C GLU A 88 -15.05 3.88 -10.51
N ALA A 89 -13.91 3.62 -9.87
CA ALA A 89 -12.84 4.61 -9.72
C ALA A 89 -12.24 5.02 -11.09
N VAL A 90 -12.07 4.07 -12.01
CA VAL A 90 -11.65 4.34 -13.39
C VAL A 90 -12.64 5.28 -14.08
N LYS A 91 -13.94 4.99 -14.01
CA LYS A 91 -14.98 5.87 -14.60
C LYS A 91 -14.96 7.27 -14.00
N ALA A 92 -14.81 7.37 -12.67
CA ALA A 92 -14.71 8.67 -12.02
C ALA A 92 -13.49 9.47 -12.50
N ALA A 93 -12.33 8.84 -12.64
CA ALA A 93 -11.12 9.47 -13.16
C ALA A 93 -11.25 9.88 -14.64
N GLU A 94 -11.91 9.06 -15.47
CA GLU A 94 -12.16 9.37 -16.88
C GLU A 94 -13.09 10.57 -17.07
N GLU A 95 -14.17 10.63 -16.28
CA GLU A 95 -15.22 11.64 -16.41
C GLU A 95 -14.82 13.01 -15.84
N THR A 96 -13.93 13.02 -14.83
CA THR A 96 -13.69 14.24 -14.03
C THR A 96 -12.28 14.79 -14.12
N ASP A 97 -11.32 14.03 -14.70
CA ASP A 97 -9.87 14.34 -14.66
C ASP A 97 -9.31 14.54 -13.23
N ALA A 98 -10.00 14.01 -12.21
CA ALA A 98 -9.57 14.09 -10.82
C ALA A 98 -8.50 13.06 -10.48
N LEU A 99 -7.80 13.31 -9.36
CA LEU A 99 -7.10 12.26 -8.63
C LEU A 99 -8.12 11.49 -7.79
N VAL A 100 -8.23 10.18 -8.01
CA VAL A 100 -9.19 9.34 -7.28
C VAL A 100 -8.43 8.43 -6.32
N THR A 101 -8.92 8.30 -5.09
CA THR A 101 -8.42 7.35 -4.09
C THR A 101 -9.53 6.44 -3.59
N ILE A 102 -9.16 5.31 -2.98
CA ILE A 102 -10.09 4.40 -2.33
C ILE A 102 -9.93 4.55 -0.81
N GLY A 103 -11.01 4.96 -0.15
CA GLY A 103 -11.07 5.10 1.29
C GLY A 103 -11.72 3.88 1.94
N ILE A 104 -11.14 3.38 3.02
CA ILE A 104 -11.64 2.25 3.79
C ILE A 104 -12.26 2.76 5.10
N LYS A 105 -13.42 2.21 5.49
CA LYS A 105 -14.07 2.59 6.75
C LYS A 105 -13.20 2.21 7.95
N PRO A 106 -12.81 3.16 8.81
CA PRO A 106 -12.04 2.86 10.01
C PRO A 106 -12.80 1.99 10.99
N SER A 107 -12.13 1.00 11.56
CA SER A 107 -12.66 0.14 12.63
C SER A 107 -11.95 0.34 13.97
N PHE A 108 -10.78 1.00 13.97
CA PHE A 108 -9.99 1.35 15.16
C PHE A 108 -9.15 2.62 14.88
N PRO A 109 -8.61 3.30 15.91
CA PRO A 109 -7.82 4.52 15.73
C PRO A 109 -6.37 4.19 15.38
N SER A 110 -6.12 3.85 14.10
CA SER A 110 -4.77 3.54 13.61
C SER A 110 -3.90 4.80 13.51
N THR A 111 -2.69 4.75 14.02
CA THR A 111 -1.64 5.75 13.80
C THR A 111 -0.71 5.39 12.63
N GLY A 112 -0.90 4.20 12.05
CA GLY A 112 -0.14 3.70 10.91
C GLY A 112 -0.71 4.10 9.56
N TYR A 113 -1.97 4.56 9.51
CA TYR A 113 -2.69 4.88 8.27
C TYR A 113 -2.88 6.38 8.06
N GLY A 114 -3.00 6.78 6.80
CA GLY A 114 -3.54 8.09 6.46
C GLY A 114 -5.06 8.13 6.62
N TYR A 115 -5.60 9.30 6.88
CA TYR A 115 -7.03 9.56 7.02
C TYR A 115 -7.51 10.57 5.98
N ILE A 116 -8.70 10.32 5.44
CA ILE A 116 -9.32 11.11 4.39
C ILE A 116 -10.68 11.59 4.88
N ARG A 117 -10.85 12.90 5.03
CA ARG A 117 -12.17 13.51 5.24
C ARG A 117 -12.79 13.83 3.91
N SER A 118 -14.04 13.42 3.72
CA SER A 118 -14.75 13.61 2.47
C SER A 118 -16.22 13.97 2.69
N VAL A 119 -16.78 14.68 1.72
CA VAL A 119 -18.22 15.04 1.66
C VAL A 119 -18.87 14.38 0.47
N GLU A 120 -20.16 14.10 0.59
CA GLU A 120 -20.92 13.50 -0.50
C GLU A 120 -20.97 14.42 -1.71
N ALA A 121 -20.86 13.85 -2.90
CA ALA A 121 -21.14 14.50 -4.15
C ALA A 121 -22.54 14.05 -4.60
N GLU A 122 -23.50 14.96 -4.63
CA GLU A 122 -24.91 14.66 -4.87
C GLU A 122 -25.13 13.84 -6.15
N GLY A 123 -25.77 12.68 -6.01
CA GLY A 123 -26.06 11.76 -7.12
C GLY A 123 -24.85 11.06 -7.76
N LYS A 124 -23.69 11.06 -7.10
CA LYS A 124 -22.47 10.42 -7.58
C LYS A 124 -22.03 9.27 -6.66
N PRO A 125 -21.37 8.23 -7.20
CA PRO A 125 -20.85 7.13 -6.40
C PRO A 125 -19.57 7.50 -5.62
N TYR A 126 -18.98 8.64 -5.93
CA TYR A 126 -17.76 9.15 -5.29
C TYR A 126 -18.05 10.32 -4.36
N ARG A 127 -17.14 10.59 -3.46
CA ARG A 127 -17.15 11.70 -2.50
C ARG A 127 -16.04 12.70 -2.87
N ARG A 128 -16.21 13.95 -2.54
CA ARG A 128 -15.15 14.96 -2.69
C ARG A 128 -14.28 14.98 -1.44
N VAL A 129 -12.98 14.87 -1.61
CA VAL A 129 -12.01 14.96 -0.51
C VAL A 129 -11.85 16.42 -0.10
N GLU A 130 -11.91 16.67 1.20
CA GLU A 130 -11.69 17.99 1.81
C GLU A 130 -10.38 18.06 2.59
N GLU A 131 -9.93 16.91 3.12
CA GLU A 131 -8.73 16.84 3.91
C GLU A 131 -8.08 15.45 3.75
N PHE A 132 -6.77 15.44 3.68
CA PHE A 132 -5.95 14.23 3.64
C PHE A 132 -4.84 14.40 4.67
N VAL A 133 -4.76 13.52 5.66
CA VAL A 133 -3.78 13.58 6.75
C VAL A 133 -3.07 12.26 6.88
N GLU A 134 -1.78 12.25 6.67
CA GLU A 134 -0.97 11.03 6.75
C GLU A 134 -0.49 10.79 8.19
N LYS A 135 -0.79 9.63 8.74
CA LYS A 135 -0.31 9.10 10.02
C LYS A 135 -0.43 10.08 11.19
N PRO A 136 -1.67 10.40 11.61
CA PRO A 136 -1.91 11.29 12.75
C PRO A 136 -1.41 10.64 14.07
N ASP A 137 -1.31 11.45 15.12
CA ASP A 137 -1.12 10.94 16.46
C ASP A 137 -2.36 10.19 16.99
N GLU A 138 -2.22 9.49 18.10
CA GLU A 138 -3.27 8.63 18.66
C GLU A 138 -4.53 9.41 19.09
N GLU A 139 -4.36 10.62 19.63
CA GLU A 139 -5.48 11.47 20.06
C GLU A 139 -6.28 11.93 18.85
N THR A 140 -5.61 12.38 17.82
CA THR A 140 -6.21 12.76 16.52
C THR A 140 -6.90 11.57 15.85
N ALA A 141 -6.26 10.39 15.83
CA ALA A 141 -6.85 9.18 15.24
C ALA A 141 -8.14 8.75 15.96
N LYS A 142 -8.21 8.86 17.31
CA LYS A 142 -9.42 8.62 18.10
C LYS A 142 -10.53 9.62 17.75
N ALA A 143 -10.19 10.90 17.65
CA ALA A 143 -11.15 11.93 17.26
C ALA A 143 -11.71 11.70 15.85
N TYR A 144 -10.88 11.26 14.90
CA TYR A 144 -11.33 10.94 13.53
C TYR A 144 -12.29 9.73 13.50
N LEU A 145 -12.00 8.71 14.31
CA LEU A 145 -12.89 7.54 14.43
C LEU A 145 -14.26 7.94 15.01
N GLU A 146 -14.27 8.75 16.08
CA GLU A 146 -15.49 9.24 16.73
C GLU A 146 -16.31 10.17 15.82
N ALA A 147 -15.66 11.00 15.02
CA ALA A 147 -16.32 11.88 14.06
C ALA A 147 -17.08 11.13 12.96
N GLY A 148 -16.67 9.92 12.62
CA GLY A 148 -17.35 9.03 11.68
C GLY A 148 -17.39 9.50 10.22
N CYS A 149 -16.72 10.61 9.87
CA CYS A 149 -16.65 11.17 8.52
C CYS A 149 -15.28 10.98 7.85
N TYR A 150 -14.36 10.28 8.49
CA TYR A 150 -13.06 9.94 7.97
C TYR A 150 -13.01 8.50 7.45
N ALA A 151 -12.23 8.28 6.42
CA ALA A 151 -11.86 6.97 5.90
C ALA A 151 -10.35 6.78 5.99
N TRP A 152 -9.86 5.55 6.11
CA TRP A 152 -8.43 5.26 5.95
C TRP A 152 -8.01 5.37 4.48
N ASN A 153 -6.83 5.92 4.23
CA ASN A 153 -6.19 5.87 2.93
C ASN A 153 -5.68 4.44 2.66
N SER A 154 -6.22 3.80 1.64
CA SER A 154 -5.77 2.46 1.24
C SER A 154 -4.43 2.45 0.48
N GLY A 155 -3.91 3.62 0.11
CA GLY A 155 -2.77 3.76 -0.80
C GLY A 155 -3.06 3.38 -2.24
N MET A 156 -4.33 3.22 -2.61
CA MET A 156 -4.77 2.92 -3.98
C MET A 156 -5.22 4.20 -4.66
N PHE A 157 -4.65 4.48 -5.82
CA PHE A 157 -4.90 5.72 -6.55
C PHE A 157 -5.22 5.45 -8.01
N ILE A 158 -6.17 6.20 -8.55
CA ILE A 158 -6.61 6.06 -9.93
C ILE A 158 -6.69 7.46 -10.56
N TRP A 159 -6.06 7.63 -11.71
CA TRP A 159 -5.99 8.90 -12.44
C TRP A 159 -5.54 8.70 -13.88
N LYS A 160 -5.71 9.72 -14.74
CA LYS A 160 -5.04 9.77 -16.04
C LYS A 160 -3.54 10.02 -15.84
N ALA A 161 -2.71 9.37 -16.62
CA ALA A 161 -1.26 9.56 -16.56
C ALA A 161 -0.88 11.04 -16.81
N SER A 162 -1.54 11.71 -17.74
CA SER A 162 -1.37 13.14 -17.99
C SER A 162 -1.79 14.02 -16.80
N THR A 163 -2.88 13.64 -16.11
CA THR A 163 -3.36 14.38 -14.93
C THR A 163 -2.33 14.33 -13.80
N ILE A 164 -1.86 13.14 -13.43
CA ILE A 164 -0.84 13.06 -12.37
C ILE A 164 0.46 13.78 -12.74
N LEU A 165 0.91 13.69 -14.00
CA LEU A 165 2.09 14.43 -14.46
C LEU A 165 1.91 15.95 -14.38
N SER A 166 0.68 16.47 -14.56
CA SER A 166 0.39 17.87 -14.35
C SER A 166 0.56 18.30 -12.88
N TYR A 167 0.18 17.43 -11.95
CA TYR A 167 0.40 17.65 -10.52
C TYR A 167 1.88 17.54 -10.13
N TYR A 168 2.66 16.64 -10.72
CA TYR A 168 4.12 16.64 -10.56
C TYR A 168 4.71 17.98 -10.99
N LYS A 169 4.33 18.50 -12.16
CA LYS A 169 4.81 19.79 -12.65
C LYS A 169 4.43 20.94 -11.71
N LYS A 170 3.23 20.94 -11.13
CA LYS A 170 2.70 21.98 -10.23
C LYS A 170 3.30 21.93 -8.84
N LEU A 171 3.43 20.71 -8.26
CA LEU A 171 3.70 20.52 -6.83
C LEU A 171 5.10 19.98 -6.54
N LEU A 172 5.72 19.28 -7.48
CA LEU A 172 7.01 18.61 -7.36
C LEU A 172 7.89 18.87 -8.60
N PRO A 173 8.18 20.16 -8.93
CA PRO A 173 8.87 20.52 -10.18
C PRO A 173 10.23 19.84 -10.33
N ASP A 174 11.02 19.67 -9.25
CA ASP A 174 12.33 19.01 -9.32
C ASP A 174 12.21 17.54 -9.71
N ILE A 175 11.16 16.86 -9.23
CA ILE A 175 10.87 15.46 -9.63
C ILE A 175 10.41 15.44 -11.08
N TYR A 176 9.49 16.34 -11.46
CA TYR A 176 9.01 16.44 -12.84
C TYR A 176 10.14 16.61 -13.83
N ASP A 177 11.11 17.50 -13.56
CA ASP A 177 12.25 17.75 -14.43
C ASP A 177 13.13 16.49 -14.60
N CYS A 178 13.38 15.75 -13.51
CA CYS A 178 14.07 14.46 -13.60
C CYS A 178 13.28 13.45 -14.45
N LEU A 179 11.96 13.36 -14.27
CA LEU A 179 11.09 12.47 -15.03
C LEU A 179 11.08 12.81 -16.54
N MET A 180 11.08 14.11 -16.89
CA MET A 180 11.16 14.54 -18.30
C MET A 180 12.51 14.20 -18.93
N GLN A 181 13.63 14.40 -18.21
CA GLN A 181 14.95 13.98 -18.66
C GLN A 181 15.01 12.45 -18.91
N LEU A 182 14.41 11.64 -18.04
CA LEU A 182 14.29 10.20 -18.27
C LEU A 182 13.47 9.90 -19.53
N ALA A 183 12.31 10.55 -19.70
CA ALA A 183 11.43 10.35 -20.85
C ALA A 183 12.09 10.68 -22.19
N GLU A 184 13.03 11.62 -22.22
CA GLU A 184 13.82 11.95 -23.43
C GLU A 184 14.78 10.82 -23.81
N SER A 185 15.24 10.02 -22.85
CA SER A 185 16.16 8.91 -23.12
C SER A 185 15.47 7.64 -23.62
N PHE A 186 14.15 7.50 -23.45
CA PHE A 186 13.42 6.28 -23.78
C PHE A 186 13.48 5.94 -25.27
N GLY A 187 13.74 4.66 -25.55
CA GLY A 187 13.93 4.15 -26.90
C GLY A 187 15.28 4.53 -27.54
N THR A 188 16.19 5.13 -26.79
CA THR A 188 17.54 5.43 -27.21
C THR A 188 18.55 4.44 -26.60
N PRO A 189 19.76 4.29 -27.17
CA PRO A 189 20.82 3.47 -26.55
C PRO A 189 21.25 3.93 -25.14
N ARG A 190 20.86 5.13 -24.73
CA ARG A 190 21.19 5.70 -23.42
C ARG A 190 20.10 5.51 -22.37
N GLU A 191 19.01 4.81 -22.66
CA GLU A 191 17.86 4.65 -21.75
C GLU A 191 18.30 4.08 -20.39
N GLU A 192 19.05 2.99 -20.38
CA GLU A 192 19.55 2.36 -19.17
C GLU A 192 20.55 3.25 -18.40
N GLU A 193 21.53 3.81 -19.10
CA GLU A 193 22.53 4.72 -18.52
C GLU A 193 21.84 5.93 -17.85
N ALA A 194 20.90 6.56 -18.55
CA ALA A 194 20.15 7.70 -18.06
C ALA A 194 19.32 7.35 -16.81
N LEU A 195 18.71 6.17 -16.77
CA LEU A 195 17.96 5.70 -15.61
C LEU A 195 18.88 5.61 -14.38
N TRP A 196 20.05 5.00 -14.50
CA TRP A 196 20.99 4.85 -13.38
C TRP A 196 21.64 6.18 -12.97
N GLU A 197 21.74 7.15 -13.85
CA GLU A 197 22.29 8.48 -13.55
C GLU A 197 21.26 9.43 -12.93
N ILE A 198 20.04 9.49 -13.50
CA ILE A 198 19.03 10.50 -13.15
C ILE A 198 18.18 10.05 -11.95
N TYR A 199 17.69 8.80 -11.94
CA TYR A 199 16.75 8.33 -10.94
C TYR A 199 17.23 8.50 -9.47
N PRO A 200 18.52 8.21 -9.13
CA PRO A 200 19.04 8.44 -7.78
C PRO A 200 19.04 9.90 -7.33
N ARG A 201 18.90 10.86 -8.26
CA ARG A 201 18.84 12.29 -7.95
C ARG A 201 17.43 12.77 -7.57
N ILE A 202 16.41 11.96 -7.86
CA ILE A 202 15.01 12.29 -7.52
C ILE A 202 14.87 12.45 -6.00
N PRO A 203 14.27 13.55 -5.51
CA PRO A 203 13.96 13.74 -4.08
C PRO A 203 13.11 12.61 -3.51
N LYS A 204 13.43 12.14 -2.30
CA LYS A 204 12.70 11.07 -1.63
C LYS A 204 11.47 11.61 -0.92
N ILE A 205 10.29 11.41 -1.52
CA ILE A 205 8.99 11.81 -0.97
C ILE A 205 7.91 10.82 -1.41
N SER A 206 6.88 10.58 -0.56
CA SER A 206 5.70 9.83 -0.98
C SER A 206 4.76 10.68 -1.84
N VAL A 207 3.95 10.03 -2.67
CA VAL A 207 2.89 10.70 -3.43
C VAL A 207 1.83 11.29 -2.50
N ASP A 208 1.63 10.69 -1.34
CA ASP A 208 0.71 11.14 -0.30
C ASP A 208 1.07 12.54 0.17
N TYR A 209 2.27 12.73 0.71
CA TYR A 209 2.78 14.04 1.15
C TYR A 209 3.05 15.01 0.01
N GLY A 210 3.56 14.51 -1.11
CA GLY A 210 3.99 15.38 -2.21
C GLY A 210 2.83 15.92 -3.03
N ILE A 211 1.78 15.12 -3.20
CA ILE A 211 0.67 15.44 -4.10
C ILE A 211 -0.68 15.34 -3.41
N MET A 212 -1.05 14.20 -2.80
CA MET A 212 -2.43 13.95 -2.35
C MET A 212 -2.91 14.94 -1.28
N GLU A 213 -2.06 15.28 -0.32
CA GLU A 213 -2.37 16.30 0.71
C GLU A 213 -2.49 17.74 0.16
N ARG A 214 -1.97 17.99 -1.03
CA ARG A 214 -1.83 19.33 -1.62
C ARG A 214 -2.66 19.55 -2.87
N ALA A 215 -3.23 18.47 -3.40
CA ALA A 215 -4.04 18.52 -4.62
C ALA A 215 -5.41 19.13 -4.35
N ASP A 216 -5.88 19.94 -5.28
CA ASP A 216 -7.14 20.70 -5.21
C ASP A 216 -8.34 19.94 -5.79
N HIS A 217 -8.13 18.84 -6.50
CA HIS A 217 -9.20 18.06 -7.12
C HIS A 217 -9.00 16.57 -6.85
N VAL A 218 -9.43 16.13 -5.67
CA VAL A 218 -9.33 14.74 -5.21
C VAL A 218 -10.73 14.19 -4.93
N LEU A 219 -11.02 13.00 -5.44
CA LEU A 219 -12.23 12.25 -5.19
C LEU A 219 -11.91 10.96 -4.43
N MET A 220 -12.89 10.45 -3.70
CA MET A 220 -12.76 9.20 -2.94
C MET A 220 -13.94 8.30 -3.25
N LEU A 221 -13.66 7.03 -3.57
CA LEU A 221 -14.65 5.95 -3.50
C LEU A 221 -14.49 5.20 -2.17
N THR A 222 -15.60 4.74 -1.61
CA THR A 222 -15.58 3.90 -0.41
C THR A 222 -15.37 2.45 -0.83
N GLY A 223 -14.32 1.80 -0.29
CA GLY A 223 -14.05 0.38 -0.46
C GLY A 223 -14.54 -0.42 0.75
N ASP A 224 -15.33 -1.48 0.50
CA ASP A 224 -15.78 -2.43 1.51
C ASP A 224 -15.54 -3.87 1.00
N PHE A 225 -14.27 -4.20 0.86
CA PHE A 225 -13.81 -5.49 0.31
C PHE A 225 -12.89 -6.26 1.26
N GLY A 226 -12.98 -5.97 2.58
CA GLY A 226 -12.14 -6.64 3.57
C GLY A 226 -10.67 -6.36 3.38
N TRP A 227 -10.30 -5.07 3.31
CA TRP A 227 -8.92 -4.61 3.15
C TRP A 227 -8.15 -4.59 4.46
N SER A 228 -6.88 -5.00 4.39
CA SER A 228 -5.87 -4.79 5.43
C SER A 228 -4.50 -4.62 4.77
N ASP A 229 -3.68 -3.71 5.26
CA ASP A 229 -2.29 -3.56 4.82
C ASP A 229 -1.36 -4.65 5.38
N VAL A 230 -1.86 -5.48 6.30
CA VAL A 230 -1.10 -6.53 7.01
C VAL A 230 0.18 -5.95 7.65
N GLY A 231 0.11 -4.69 8.07
CA GLY A 231 1.24 -3.94 8.62
C GLY A 231 1.67 -4.35 10.04
N GLY A 232 0.89 -5.20 10.72
CA GLY A 232 1.17 -5.64 12.08
C GLY A 232 0.46 -6.94 12.43
N TRP A 233 0.76 -7.48 13.62
CA TRP A 233 0.16 -8.71 14.13
C TRP A 233 -1.32 -8.57 14.46
N ASP A 234 -1.80 -7.36 14.70
CA ASP A 234 -3.20 -6.97 14.86
C ASP A 234 -4.01 -7.16 13.56
N ALA A 235 -3.37 -7.09 12.41
CA ALA A 235 -4.02 -7.33 11.12
C ALA A 235 -4.38 -8.80 10.87
N PHE A 236 -3.84 -9.75 11.63
CA PHE A 236 -4.16 -11.18 11.49
C PHE A 236 -5.64 -11.49 11.70
N ASP A 237 -6.36 -10.67 12.45
CA ASP A 237 -7.80 -10.80 12.66
C ASP A 237 -8.62 -10.71 11.35
N THR A 238 -8.06 -10.06 10.33
CA THR A 238 -8.70 -9.98 9.02
C THR A 238 -8.44 -11.21 8.14
N LEU A 239 -7.46 -12.05 8.51
CA LEU A 239 -6.98 -13.16 7.69
C LEU A 239 -7.62 -14.51 8.03
N LYS A 240 -8.07 -14.71 9.28
CA LYS A 240 -8.65 -15.97 9.76
C LYS A 240 -9.72 -15.72 10.81
N ASP A 241 -10.69 -16.63 10.85
CA ASP A 241 -11.70 -16.64 11.90
C ASP A 241 -11.09 -17.03 13.25
N ARG A 242 -11.62 -16.42 14.33
CA ARG A 242 -11.29 -16.75 15.72
C ARG A 242 -12.15 -17.92 16.22
N ASP A 243 -11.61 -18.70 17.16
CA ASP A 243 -12.36 -19.76 17.84
C ASP A 243 -13.42 -19.22 18.82
N GLU A 244 -14.14 -20.13 19.50
CA GLU A 244 -15.19 -19.78 20.49
C GLU A 244 -14.66 -18.92 21.64
N ASN A 245 -13.38 -19.05 21.97
CA ASN A 245 -12.68 -18.24 22.99
C ASN A 245 -12.03 -17.00 22.42
N GLN A 246 -12.34 -16.64 21.18
CA GLN A 246 -11.73 -15.53 20.45
C GLN A 246 -10.22 -15.68 20.22
N ASN A 247 -9.69 -16.91 20.24
CA ASN A 247 -8.29 -17.14 19.88
C ASN A 247 -8.15 -17.34 18.37
N LEU A 248 -7.05 -16.81 17.82
CA LEU A 248 -6.59 -17.07 16.47
C LEU A 248 -5.32 -17.91 16.52
N THR A 249 -5.33 -19.08 15.88
CA THR A 249 -4.21 -20.00 15.94
C THR A 249 -3.73 -20.40 14.53
N VAL A 250 -2.42 -20.38 14.36
CA VAL A 250 -1.76 -20.81 13.10
C VAL A 250 -0.58 -21.71 13.43
N GLY A 251 -0.47 -22.82 12.73
CA GLY A 251 0.62 -23.78 12.92
C GLY A 251 0.36 -24.70 14.13
N LYS A 252 1.44 -25.10 14.82
CA LYS A 252 1.36 -26.02 15.97
C LYS A 252 1.11 -25.24 17.25
N THR A 253 -0.14 -25.19 17.70
CA THR A 253 -0.56 -24.45 18.88
C THR A 253 -1.41 -25.28 19.81
N LEU A 254 -1.27 -25.08 21.13
CA LEU A 254 -2.11 -25.66 22.18
C LEU A 254 -2.39 -24.56 23.23
N LEU A 255 -3.61 -24.07 23.25
CA LEU A 255 -4.07 -23.05 24.20
C LEU A 255 -5.09 -23.70 25.14
N LEU A 256 -4.82 -23.67 26.46
CA LEU A 256 -5.72 -24.14 27.49
C LEU A 256 -6.16 -22.94 28.36
N ASP A 257 -7.45 -22.85 28.66
CA ASP A 257 -8.01 -21.78 29.49
C ASP A 257 -7.58 -20.37 29.08
N SER A 258 -7.39 -20.17 27.76
CA SER A 258 -6.86 -18.94 27.16
C SER A 258 -7.90 -18.28 26.27
N ARG A 259 -7.90 -16.96 26.21
CA ARG A 259 -8.88 -16.21 25.41
C ARG A 259 -8.27 -14.99 24.75
N ASN A 260 -8.88 -14.60 23.62
CA ASN A 260 -8.48 -13.42 22.84
C ASN A 260 -6.97 -13.38 22.56
N CYS A 261 -6.37 -14.54 22.24
CA CYS A 261 -4.94 -14.64 21.93
C CYS A 261 -4.72 -14.92 20.45
N THR A 262 -3.69 -14.33 19.88
CA THR A 262 -3.17 -14.67 18.56
C THR A 262 -1.88 -15.46 18.71
N ALA A 263 -1.90 -16.76 18.34
CA ALA A 263 -0.74 -17.64 18.41
C ALA A 263 -0.35 -18.10 17.01
N TYR A 264 0.84 -17.71 16.55
CA TYR A 264 1.38 -18.05 15.23
C TYR A 264 2.69 -18.81 15.38
N SER A 265 2.72 -20.06 14.91
CA SER A 265 3.92 -20.88 14.91
C SER A 265 4.31 -21.33 13.51
N VAL A 266 5.56 -21.13 13.15
CA VAL A 266 6.11 -21.59 11.87
C VAL A 266 6.48 -23.08 11.96
N ASP A 267 7.22 -23.51 12.98
CA ASP A 267 7.80 -24.86 13.04
C ASP A 267 7.77 -25.50 14.44
N LYS A 268 7.74 -24.76 15.54
CA LYS A 268 7.75 -25.27 16.92
C LYS A 268 6.35 -25.23 17.55
N LEU A 269 6.14 -26.01 18.62
CA LEU A 269 4.88 -25.97 19.36
C LEU A 269 4.84 -24.70 20.24
N ILE A 270 3.77 -23.91 20.11
CA ILE A 270 3.38 -22.93 21.10
C ILE A 270 2.35 -23.58 22.02
N ALA A 271 2.68 -23.67 23.31
CA ALA A 271 1.74 -24.10 24.36
C ALA A 271 1.57 -22.98 25.37
N ALA A 272 0.32 -22.59 25.65
CA ALA A 272 -0.02 -21.57 26.63
C ALA A 272 -1.21 -21.99 27.46
N VAL A 273 -1.27 -21.56 28.73
CA VAL A 273 -2.34 -21.89 29.67
C VAL A 273 -2.70 -20.67 30.50
N GLY A 274 -4.01 -20.38 30.62
CA GLY A 274 -4.54 -19.32 31.49
C GLY A 274 -4.12 -17.90 31.07
N VAL A 275 -3.88 -17.66 29.78
CA VAL A 275 -3.46 -16.34 29.27
C VAL A 275 -4.57 -15.67 28.48
N SER A 276 -4.54 -14.34 28.40
CA SER A 276 -5.48 -13.56 27.60
C SER A 276 -4.83 -12.33 26.96
N ASP A 277 -5.41 -11.89 25.84
CA ASP A 277 -5.09 -10.66 25.14
C ASP A 277 -3.62 -10.58 24.70
N LEU A 278 -3.02 -11.73 24.35
CA LEU A 278 -1.62 -11.83 23.91
C LEU A 278 -1.48 -12.15 22.42
N ILE A 279 -0.43 -11.64 21.86
CA ILE A 279 0.19 -12.08 20.61
C ILE A 279 1.41 -12.93 20.97
N ILE A 280 1.45 -14.17 20.46
CA ILE A 280 2.55 -15.12 20.68
C ILE A 280 2.98 -15.62 19.30
N VAL A 281 4.17 -15.27 18.89
CA VAL A 281 4.72 -15.66 17.58
C VAL A 281 6.02 -16.43 17.75
N GLN A 282 6.13 -17.55 17.06
CA GLN A 282 7.37 -18.31 16.96
C GLN A 282 7.79 -18.41 15.49
N ALA A 283 8.99 -17.96 15.18
CA ALA A 283 9.60 -18.06 13.86
C ALA A 283 11.10 -18.35 13.99
N GLY A 284 11.58 -19.45 13.41
CA GLY A 284 12.97 -19.89 13.55
C GLY A 284 13.36 -20.03 15.02
N GLU A 285 14.38 -19.31 15.44
CA GLU A 285 14.88 -19.30 16.83
C GLU A 285 14.28 -18.18 17.70
N ALA A 286 13.46 -17.30 17.11
CA ALA A 286 12.85 -16.19 17.82
C ALA A 286 11.45 -16.52 18.33
N VAL A 287 11.12 -16.00 19.51
CA VAL A 287 9.75 -16.00 20.09
C VAL A 287 9.41 -14.58 20.51
N LEU A 288 8.33 -14.05 19.95
CA LEU A 288 7.74 -12.78 20.34
C LEU A 288 6.53 -13.05 21.26
N VAL A 289 6.44 -12.32 22.38
CA VAL A 289 5.25 -12.27 23.23
C VAL A 289 4.97 -10.83 23.60
N CYS A 290 3.79 -10.33 23.28
CA CYS A 290 3.35 -9.00 23.67
C CYS A 290 1.82 -8.96 23.88
N PRO A 291 1.30 -8.00 24.67
CA PRO A 291 -0.13 -7.70 24.66
C PRO A 291 -0.59 -7.25 23.26
N GLN A 292 -1.83 -7.56 22.88
CA GLN A 292 -2.38 -7.10 21.59
C GLN A 292 -2.38 -5.57 21.49
N SER A 293 -2.61 -4.86 22.59
CA SER A 293 -2.56 -3.39 22.66
C SER A 293 -1.18 -2.80 22.34
N GLU A 294 -0.11 -3.61 22.42
CA GLU A 294 1.27 -3.19 22.21
C GLU A 294 1.84 -3.66 20.85
N ALA A 295 0.98 -4.23 19.98
CA ALA A 295 1.40 -4.82 18.70
C ALA A 295 2.23 -3.86 17.83
N GLN A 296 1.86 -2.58 17.80
CA GLN A 296 2.55 -1.54 17.04
C GLN A 296 3.97 -1.23 17.53
N ARG A 297 4.29 -1.61 18.78
CA ARG A 297 5.62 -1.40 19.39
C ARG A 297 6.62 -2.50 19.05
N VAL A 298 6.21 -3.55 18.35
CA VAL A 298 7.13 -4.62 17.91
C VAL A 298 8.28 -4.07 17.06
N LYS A 299 8.06 -2.98 16.33
CA LYS A 299 9.11 -2.26 15.59
C LYS A 299 10.28 -1.78 16.47
N GLU A 300 10.01 -1.41 17.73
CA GLU A 300 11.06 -0.98 18.68
C GLU A 300 12.03 -2.14 19.01
N ILE A 301 11.49 -3.38 19.03
CA ILE A 301 12.33 -4.59 19.23
C ILE A 301 13.22 -4.81 18.00
N VAL A 302 12.70 -4.64 16.81
CA VAL A 302 13.45 -4.75 15.55
C VAL A 302 14.58 -3.73 15.50
N GLU A 303 14.30 -2.47 15.86
CA GLU A 303 15.31 -1.41 15.96
C GLU A 303 16.40 -1.76 17.01
N ALA A 304 16.00 -2.19 18.21
CA ALA A 304 16.92 -2.57 19.28
C ALA A 304 17.80 -3.77 18.92
N LEU A 305 17.28 -4.77 18.18
CA LEU A 305 18.06 -5.90 17.68
C LEU A 305 19.08 -5.45 16.63
N SER A 306 18.67 -4.58 15.72
CA SER A 306 19.54 -3.98 14.70
C SER A 306 20.69 -3.20 15.33
N GLU A 307 20.41 -2.37 16.34
CA GLU A 307 21.44 -1.61 17.07
C GLU A 307 22.45 -2.52 17.80
N LYS A 308 21.99 -3.69 18.26
CA LYS A 308 22.85 -4.70 18.90
C LYS A 308 23.60 -5.59 17.91
N GLY A 309 23.33 -5.47 16.62
CA GLY A 309 23.94 -6.31 15.58
C GLY A 309 23.37 -7.75 15.53
N GLU A 310 22.23 -8.00 16.17
CA GLU A 310 21.57 -9.31 16.24
C GLU A 310 20.69 -9.57 14.99
N ASN A 311 21.27 -9.38 13.81
CA ASN A 311 20.55 -9.44 12.52
C ASN A 311 20.01 -10.84 12.17
N SER A 312 20.43 -11.88 12.88
CA SER A 312 19.94 -13.25 12.68
C SER A 312 18.48 -13.46 13.11
N TYR A 313 17.92 -12.49 13.86
CA TYR A 313 16.53 -12.51 14.35
C TYR A 313 15.62 -11.52 13.61
N LEU A 314 16.13 -10.82 12.59
CA LEU A 314 15.43 -9.80 11.80
C LEU A 314 14.90 -10.36 10.47
#